data_50d83595efab9646f9877da830e08a10
#
_entry.id   50d83595efab9646f9877da830e08a10
#
_cell.length_a   1.000
_cell.length_b   1.000
_cell.length_c   1.000
_cell.angle_alpha   90.00
_cell.angle_beta   90.00
_cell.angle_gamma   90.00
#
_symmetry.space_group_name_H-M   'P 1'
#
loop_
_entity.id
_entity.type
_entity.pdbx_description
1 polymer ?
#
loop_
_entity_poly.entity_id
_entity_poly.type
_entity_poly.pdbx_seq_one_letter_code
_entity_poly.pdbx_strand_id
1 'polypeptide(L)'
;MLKLRRAVVREVKDASASAAEQQLVIELAGERLPLRAAVADVRLVGRAEVGDELVVNVQALDIALGSGGFDIVHVNLTRGLRGGEAEGAHVMKLNYTSLQHAVEPVEDERLRLPVRRPVAVLAVHGQLGAVAWAFSRGAPGRRLGYVQTEGGALPGGHSRTAAELRTRGLLDCHLTAGAAFGGDGEAITIPGALHHGLRGLGWDAAVCGPGPGIVGSSSALGHGGMYALDCAHAALALGCPTVVVARMSSGDERARHRGLSHHTRTVLELLLAAATVALPAGMDLESPDLERAAAAWPAGLARHDWRARPVDLDGFAASGLAAETMGRGIGEDPLFFGAGLAGGAVLAEAATRTRGEEDAIARR
;
A
#
# COMPACT_ATOMS: atom_id res chain seq x y z
N MET A 1 13.69 -22.12 10.45
CA MET A 1 13.26 -22.88 9.26
C MET A 1 11.81 -22.55 8.98
N LEU A 2 11.41 -22.54 7.71
CA LEU A 2 9.99 -22.45 7.33
C LEU A 2 9.22 -23.64 7.91
N LYS A 3 8.02 -23.39 8.44
CA LYS A 3 7.12 -24.42 8.93
C LYS A 3 6.16 -24.82 7.81
N LEU A 4 6.55 -25.80 7.02
CA LEU A 4 5.77 -26.29 5.88
C LEU A 4 5.04 -27.59 6.25
N ARG A 5 3.83 -27.77 5.71
CA ARG A 5 3.00 -28.98 5.85
C ARG A 5 2.40 -29.36 4.50
N ARG A 6 2.21 -30.67 4.30
CA ARG A 6 1.35 -31.16 3.22
C ARG A 6 -0.11 -30.94 3.58
N ALA A 7 -0.92 -30.62 2.57
CA ALA A 7 -2.33 -30.42 2.70
C ALA A 7 -3.08 -30.94 1.47
N VAL A 8 -4.38 -31.16 1.61
CA VAL A 8 -5.29 -31.47 0.50
C VAL A 8 -6.38 -30.40 0.46
N VAL A 9 -6.69 -29.91 -0.73
CA VAL A 9 -7.80 -28.96 -0.94
C VAL A 9 -9.13 -29.65 -0.72
N ARG A 10 -9.94 -29.16 0.19
CA ARG A 10 -11.29 -29.66 0.48
C ARG A 10 -12.40 -28.80 -0.12
N GLU A 11 -12.14 -27.50 -0.25
CA GLU A 11 -13.06 -26.55 -0.84
C GLU A 11 -12.29 -25.41 -1.52
N VAL A 12 -12.81 -24.93 -2.63
CA VAL A 12 -12.38 -23.68 -3.27
C VAL A 12 -13.50 -22.68 -3.07
N LYS A 13 -13.20 -21.55 -2.42
CA LYS A 13 -14.19 -20.48 -2.21
C LYS A 13 -14.26 -19.61 -3.46
N ASP A 14 -15.44 -19.48 -4.04
CA ASP A 14 -15.68 -18.80 -5.32
C ASP A 14 -15.53 -17.26 -5.28
N ALA A 15 -15.37 -16.66 -4.12
CA ALA A 15 -15.40 -15.22 -3.96
C ALA A 15 -14.03 -14.65 -3.61
N SER A 16 -13.09 -14.69 -4.54
CA SER A 16 -11.92 -13.83 -4.45
C SER A 16 -12.22 -12.47 -5.08
N ALA A 17 -12.00 -11.39 -4.35
CA ALA A 17 -12.08 -10.02 -4.86
C ALA A 17 -10.97 -9.71 -5.90
N SER A 18 -10.01 -10.60 -6.06
CA SER A 18 -8.88 -10.48 -6.98
C SER A 18 -8.70 -11.77 -7.79
N ALA A 19 -8.48 -11.64 -9.09
CA ALA A 19 -8.14 -12.77 -9.97
C ALA A 19 -6.80 -13.44 -9.58
N ALA A 20 -5.95 -12.76 -8.85
CA ALA A 20 -4.64 -13.25 -8.40
C ALA A 20 -4.71 -14.06 -7.10
N GLU A 21 -5.77 -13.90 -6.30
CA GLU A 21 -5.97 -14.61 -5.02
C GLU A 21 -6.98 -15.73 -5.19
N GLN A 22 -6.69 -16.91 -4.67
CA GLN A 22 -7.65 -17.99 -4.54
C GLN A 22 -7.75 -18.40 -3.08
N GLN A 23 -8.97 -18.35 -2.51
CA GLN A 23 -9.24 -18.76 -1.14
C GLN A 23 -9.63 -20.24 -1.11
N LEU A 24 -8.98 -20.98 -0.20
CA LEU A 24 -9.12 -22.42 -0.08
C LEU A 24 -9.49 -22.80 1.33
N VAL A 25 -10.18 -23.94 1.46
CA VAL A 25 -10.28 -24.71 2.71
C VAL A 25 -9.43 -25.96 2.52
N ILE A 26 -8.49 -26.19 3.42
CA ILE A 26 -7.51 -27.27 3.34
C ILE A 26 -7.55 -28.19 4.56
N GLU A 27 -7.16 -29.44 4.37
CA GLU A 27 -6.91 -30.41 5.41
C GLU A 27 -5.41 -30.72 5.45
N LEU A 28 -4.78 -30.54 6.62
CA LEU A 28 -3.36 -30.85 6.78
C LEU A 28 -3.13 -32.35 6.91
N ALA A 29 -2.11 -32.87 6.24
CA ALA A 29 -1.77 -34.29 6.31
C ALA A 29 -1.29 -34.68 7.70
N GLY A 30 -1.87 -35.73 8.26
CA GLY A 30 -1.49 -36.28 9.56
C GLY A 30 -2.05 -35.54 10.78
N GLU A 31 -2.83 -34.49 10.60
CA GLU A 31 -3.48 -33.76 11.69
C GLU A 31 -4.99 -34.10 11.71
N ARG A 32 -5.50 -34.52 12.89
CA ARG A 32 -6.95 -34.74 13.10
C ARG A 32 -7.69 -33.43 13.44
N LEU A 33 -7.12 -32.29 13.10
CA LEU A 33 -7.61 -30.96 13.46
C LEU A 33 -8.61 -30.44 12.43
N PRO A 34 -9.39 -29.39 12.80
CA PRO A 34 -10.37 -28.81 11.90
C PRO A 34 -9.72 -28.29 10.61
N LEU A 35 -10.52 -28.25 9.54
CA LEU A 35 -10.15 -27.65 8.27
C LEU A 35 -9.62 -26.22 8.48
N ARG A 36 -8.59 -25.84 7.73
CA ARG A 36 -7.95 -24.52 7.83
C ARG A 36 -8.21 -23.71 6.57
N ALA A 37 -8.29 -22.39 6.73
CA ALA A 37 -8.29 -21.47 5.61
C ALA A 37 -6.86 -21.33 5.03
N ALA A 38 -6.77 -21.29 3.72
CA ALA A 38 -5.50 -21.01 3.04
C ALA A 38 -5.72 -20.07 1.85
N VAL A 39 -4.66 -19.37 1.45
CA VAL A 39 -4.65 -18.47 0.29
C VAL A 39 -3.55 -18.92 -0.66
N ALA A 40 -3.89 -19.04 -1.95
CA ALA A 40 -2.97 -19.27 -3.04
C ALA A 40 -2.80 -18.00 -3.87
N ASP A 41 -1.57 -17.62 -4.18
CA ASP A 41 -1.28 -16.66 -5.25
C ASP A 41 -1.29 -17.42 -6.58
N VAL A 42 -2.32 -17.17 -7.39
CA VAL A 42 -2.55 -17.90 -8.64
C VAL A 42 -1.40 -17.70 -9.65
N ARG A 43 -0.73 -16.56 -9.61
CA ARG A 43 0.39 -16.26 -10.52
C ARG A 43 1.63 -17.08 -10.19
N LEU A 44 1.85 -17.37 -8.88
CA LEU A 44 3.02 -18.12 -8.42
C LEU A 44 2.79 -19.63 -8.40
N VAL A 45 1.60 -20.08 -7.97
CA VAL A 45 1.36 -21.51 -7.68
C VAL A 45 0.33 -22.15 -8.60
N GLY A 46 -0.28 -21.37 -9.51
CA GLY A 46 -1.38 -21.82 -10.36
C GLY A 46 -2.71 -21.92 -9.59
N ARG A 47 -3.80 -22.20 -10.30
CA ARG A 47 -5.10 -22.45 -9.69
C ARG A 47 -5.14 -23.84 -9.08
N ALA A 48 -5.68 -23.91 -7.87
CA ALA A 48 -5.95 -25.17 -7.19
C ALA A 48 -7.40 -25.61 -7.40
N GLU A 49 -7.61 -26.92 -7.40
CA GLU A 49 -8.92 -27.57 -7.45
C GLU A 49 -9.10 -28.48 -6.24
N VAL A 50 -10.35 -28.85 -5.93
CA VAL A 50 -10.65 -29.81 -4.87
C VAL A 50 -9.95 -31.12 -5.12
N GLY A 51 -9.25 -31.64 -4.11
CA GLY A 51 -8.43 -32.87 -4.19
C GLY A 51 -6.95 -32.63 -4.53
N ASP A 52 -6.54 -31.40 -4.90
CA ASP A 52 -5.13 -31.11 -5.15
C ASP A 52 -4.30 -31.25 -3.87
N GLU A 53 -3.11 -31.83 -4.02
CA GLU A 53 -2.09 -31.86 -2.98
C GLU A 53 -1.25 -30.58 -2.99
N LEU A 54 -1.12 -29.98 -1.83
CA LEU A 54 -0.39 -28.73 -1.61
C LEU A 54 0.74 -28.90 -0.60
N VAL A 55 1.74 -28.03 -0.69
CA VAL A 55 2.60 -27.65 0.43
C VAL A 55 2.18 -26.27 0.89
N VAL A 56 1.91 -26.11 2.18
CA VAL A 56 1.45 -24.83 2.77
C VAL A 56 2.39 -24.37 3.87
N ASN A 57 2.61 -23.07 3.96
CA ASN A 57 3.31 -22.44 5.06
C ASN A 57 2.31 -22.12 6.16
N VAL A 58 2.44 -22.83 7.29
CA VAL A 58 1.53 -22.74 8.44
C VAL A 58 2.10 -21.90 9.58
N GLN A 59 3.29 -21.33 9.41
CA GLN A 59 4.06 -20.73 10.49
C GLN A 59 3.33 -19.57 11.16
N ALA A 60 2.72 -18.69 10.38
CA ALA A 60 2.10 -17.48 10.91
C ALA A 60 0.88 -17.79 11.80
N LEU A 61 0.00 -18.70 11.36
CA LEU A 61 -1.14 -19.14 12.16
C LEU A 61 -0.71 -19.89 13.42
N ASP A 62 0.29 -20.78 13.29
CA ASP A 62 0.72 -21.62 14.41
C ASP A 62 1.41 -20.85 15.54
N ILE A 63 1.94 -19.65 15.26
CA ILE A 63 2.53 -18.78 16.29
C ILE A 63 1.65 -17.55 16.60
N ALA A 64 0.39 -17.57 16.14
CA ALA A 64 -0.59 -16.50 16.34
C ALA A 64 -0.11 -15.11 15.92
N LEU A 65 0.76 -15.02 14.92
CA LEU A 65 1.13 -13.76 14.29
C LEU A 65 0.11 -13.41 13.20
N GLY A 66 -0.53 -12.26 13.39
CA GLY A 66 -1.65 -11.81 12.57
C GLY A 66 -1.36 -11.69 11.08
N SER A 67 -1.64 -12.74 10.35
CA SER A 67 -1.54 -12.82 8.89
C SER A 67 -2.91 -12.98 8.22
N GLY A 68 -3.96 -12.42 8.80
CA GLY A 68 -5.31 -12.51 8.24
C GLY A 68 -6.05 -13.81 8.52
N GLY A 69 -5.51 -14.73 9.35
CA GLY A 69 -6.18 -15.95 9.76
C GLY A 69 -6.17 -17.10 8.74
N PHE A 70 -5.18 -17.12 7.84
CA PHE A 70 -5.04 -18.17 6.82
C PHE A 70 -3.59 -18.62 6.67
N ASP A 71 -3.40 -19.84 6.17
CA ASP A 71 -2.12 -20.37 5.73
C ASP A 71 -1.81 -19.91 4.30
N ILE A 72 -0.54 -19.95 3.89
CA ILE A 72 -0.13 -19.57 2.55
C ILE A 72 0.27 -20.82 1.75
N VAL A 73 -0.32 -21.00 0.58
CA VAL A 73 0.09 -22.06 -0.35
C VAL A 73 1.48 -21.73 -0.88
N HIS A 74 2.43 -22.63 -0.62
CA HIS A 74 3.81 -22.52 -1.09
C HIS A 74 3.99 -23.14 -2.47
N VAL A 75 3.38 -24.30 -2.71
CA VAL A 75 3.36 -24.97 -4.02
C VAL A 75 2.14 -25.88 -4.13
N ASN A 76 1.55 -25.94 -5.32
CA ASN A 76 0.58 -26.95 -5.71
C ASN A 76 1.33 -28.12 -6.37
N LEU A 77 1.40 -29.26 -5.67
CA LEU A 77 2.13 -30.44 -6.15
C LEU A 77 1.41 -31.14 -7.32
N THR A 78 0.11 -30.98 -7.46
CA THR A 78 -0.69 -31.63 -8.49
C THR A 78 -0.63 -30.88 -9.82
N ARG A 79 -0.73 -29.55 -9.79
CA ARG A 79 -0.89 -28.71 -11.00
C ARG A 79 0.19 -27.64 -11.14
N GLY A 80 0.80 -27.18 -10.05
CA GLY A 80 1.72 -26.03 -10.02
C GLY A 80 3.16 -26.32 -10.42
N LEU A 81 3.50 -27.58 -10.77
CA LEU A 81 4.86 -27.94 -11.16
C LEU A 81 5.16 -27.74 -12.66
N ARG A 82 4.16 -27.34 -13.44
CA ARG A 82 4.31 -27.02 -14.86
C ARG A 82 4.32 -25.50 -15.00
N GLY A 83 5.39 -24.85 -14.51
CA GLY A 83 5.55 -23.39 -14.63
C GLY A 83 5.49 -22.93 -16.09
N GLY A 84 4.96 -21.71 -16.31
CA GLY A 84 4.92 -21.07 -17.62
C GLY A 84 6.22 -20.36 -17.94
N GLU A 85 6.51 -20.20 -19.24
CA GLU A 85 7.51 -19.26 -19.71
C GLU A 85 6.92 -17.85 -19.59
N ALA A 86 7.70 -16.92 -19.03
CA ALA A 86 7.37 -15.50 -19.00
C ALA A 86 8.02 -14.84 -20.23
N GLU A 87 7.29 -14.80 -21.35
CA GLU A 87 7.77 -14.18 -22.60
C GLU A 87 8.09 -12.70 -22.33
N GLY A 88 9.26 -12.23 -22.80
CA GLY A 88 9.73 -10.87 -22.57
C GLY A 88 10.32 -10.59 -21.19
N ALA A 89 10.12 -11.45 -20.20
CA ALA A 89 10.67 -11.27 -18.87
C ALA A 89 12.18 -11.51 -18.85
N HIS A 90 12.93 -10.56 -18.30
CA HIS A 90 14.40 -10.62 -18.28
C HIS A 90 15.01 -10.15 -16.95
N VAL A 91 14.16 -9.90 -15.95
CA VAL A 91 14.57 -9.52 -14.59
C VAL A 91 13.92 -10.44 -13.58
N MET A 92 14.63 -10.79 -12.52
CA MET A 92 14.13 -11.64 -11.45
C MET A 92 13.73 -10.82 -10.24
N LYS A 93 12.49 -11.00 -9.76
CA LYS A 93 12.08 -10.59 -8.41
C LYS A 93 12.25 -11.72 -7.41
N LEU A 94 12.38 -11.37 -6.13
CA LEU A 94 12.64 -12.29 -5.01
C LEU A 94 13.83 -13.22 -5.27
N ASN A 95 14.83 -12.67 -5.93
CA ASN A 95 16.01 -13.41 -6.40
C ASN A 95 16.67 -14.22 -5.26
N TYR A 96 17.15 -15.42 -5.57
CA TYR A 96 17.73 -16.40 -4.63
C TYR A 96 16.77 -16.92 -3.55
N THR A 97 15.48 -16.75 -3.72
CA THR A 97 14.45 -17.40 -2.87
C THR A 97 13.68 -18.45 -3.67
N SER A 98 12.94 -19.33 -2.99
CA SER A 98 12.08 -20.30 -3.66
C SER A 98 10.87 -19.69 -4.37
N LEU A 99 10.63 -18.38 -4.20
CA LEU A 99 9.58 -17.60 -4.86
C LEU A 99 10.15 -16.71 -5.97
N GLN A 100 11.41 -16.87 -6.33
CA GLN A 100 11.98 -16.10 -7.44
C GLN A 100 11.19 -16.35 -8.73
N HIS A 101 10.87 -15.28 -9.42
CA HIS A 101 10.12 -15.32 -10.67
C HIS A 101 10.58 -14.22 -11.61
N ALA A 102 10.48 -14.47 -12.91
CA ALA A 102 10.86 -13.52 -13.93
C ALA A 102 9.74 -12.48 -14.15
N VAL A 103 10.12 -11.24 -14.38
CA VAL A 103 9.22 -10.12 -14.68
C VAL A 103 9.76 -9.29 -15.84
N GLU A 104 8.87 -8.63 -16.55
CA GLU A 104 9.20 -7.55 -17.48
C GLU A 104 9.11 -6.23 -16.71
N PRO A 105 10.24 -5.49 -16.51
CA PRO A 105 10.25 -4.26 -15.75
C PRO A 105 9.60 -3.12 -16.53
N VAL A 106 8.89 -2.24 -15.83
CA VAL A 106 8.17 -1.10 -16.43
C VAL A 106 9.04 0.16 -16.60
N GLU A 107 10.27 0.15 -16.11
CA GLU A 107 11.13 1.34 -16.13
C GLU A 107 11.37 1.88 -17.53
N ASP A 108 11.21 3.20 -17.70
CA ASP A 108 11.50 3.88 -18.95
C ASP A 108 13.03 3.96 -19.18
N GLU A 109 13.48 3.78 -20.41
CA GLU A 109 14.90 3.90 -20.79
C GLU A 109 15.48 5.32 -20.55
N ARG A 110 14.62 6.35 -20.61
CA ARG A 110 15.04 7.75 -20.50
C ARG A 110 14.52 8.42 -19.27
N LEU A 111 15.42 8.93 -18.44
CA LEU A 111 15.08 9.77 -17.30
C LEU A 111 14.68 11.18 -17.77
N ARG A 112 13.46 11.62 -17.39
CA ARG A 112 12.91 12.95 -17.71
C ARG A 112 12.60 13.70 -16.42
N LEU A 113 13.47 14.64 -16.05
CA LEU A 113 13.36 15.45 -14.83
C LEU A 113 13.17 16.94 -15.15
N PRO A 114 12.62 17.71 -14.21
CA PRO A 114 11.84 17.26 -13.04
C PRO A 114 10.48 16.69 -13.44
N VAL A 115 9.96 15.72 -12.66
CA VAL A 115 8.64 15.13 -12.92
C VAL A 115 7.52 16.13 -12.62
N ARG A 116 7.61 16.87 -11.53
CA ARG A 116 6.69 17.93 -11.04
C ARG A 116 5.30 17.49 -10.63
N ARG A 117 4.86 16.29 -10.94
CA ARG A 117 3.55 15.76 -10.52
C ARG A 117 3.59 15.30 -9.07
N PRO A 118 2.53 15.55 -8.26
CA PRO A 118 2.58 15.31 -6.84
C PRO A 118 2.48 13.82 -6.49
N VAL A 119 3.12 13.47 -5.37
CA VAL A 119 3.12 12.12 -4.79
C VAL A 119 2.69 12.19 -3.33
N ALA A 120 1.67 11.42 -2.94
CA ALA A 120 1.35 11.17 -1.54
C ALA A 120 2.07 9.91 -1.06
N VAL A 121 2.69 9.98 0.12
CA VAL A 121 3.36 8.83 0.73
C VAL A 121 2.61 8.33 1.95
N LEU A 122 2.42 7.01 2.03
CA LEU A 122 1.69 6.32 3.09
C LEU A 122 2.65 5.54 3.99
N ALA A 123 2.46 5.61 5.30
CA ALA A 123 3.10 4.70 6.23
C ALA A 123 2.33 3.38 6.41
N VAL A 124 1.05 3.34 6.04
CA VAL A 124 0.17 2.17 6.18
C VAL A 124 -0.83 2.09 5.04
N HIS A 125 -0.99 0.89 4.48
CA HIS A 125 -1.88 0.61 3.35
C HIS A 125 -3.36 0.96 3.61
N GLY A 126 -3.83 0.81 4.86
CA GLY A 126 -5.23 1.05 5.22
C GLY A 126 -5.74 2.47 4.96
N GLN A 127 -4.86 3.45 4.72
CA GLN A 127 -5.26 4.82 4.35
C GLN A 127 -5.50 5.00 2.84
N LEU A 128 -5.11 4.04 2.00
CA LEU A 128 -5.18 4.16 0.54
C LEU A 128 -6.60 4.46 0.04
N GLY A 129 -7.62 3.77 0.58
CA GLY A 129 -9.01 3.98 0.19
C GLY A 129 -9.51 5.41 0.44
N ALA A 130 -9.22 5.95 1.63
CA ALA A 130 -9.58 7.31 2.00
C ALA A 130 -8.84 8.36 1.16
N VAL A 131 -7.54 8.15 0.90
CA VAL A 131 -6.75 9.05 0.02
C VAL A 131 -7.30 9.06 -1.40
N ALA A 132 -7.55 7.90 -2.00
CA ALA A 132 -8.04 7.80 -3.37
C ALA A 132 -9.44 8.40 -3.53
N TRP A 133 -10.33 8.15 -2.57
CA TRP A 133 -11.67 8.73 -2.56
C TRP A 133 -11.63 10.26 -2.46
N ALA A 134 -10.89 10.81 -1.51
CA ALA A 134 -10.78 12.26 -1.34
C ALA A 134 -10.10 12.94 -2.55
N PHE A 135 -9.08 12.28 -3.13
CA PHE A 135 -8.45 12.75 -4.36
C PHE A 135 -9.45 12.85 -5.51
N SER A 136 -10.27 11.83 -5.74
CA SER A 136 -11.25 11.82 -6.83
C SER A 136 -12.32 12.92 -6.66
N ARG A 137 -12.68 13.27 -5.42
CA ARG A 137 -13.61 14.36 -5.11
C ARG A 137 -12.98 15.74 -5.29
N GLY A 138 -11.72 15.90 -4.90
CA GLY A 138 -10.98 17.17 -4.99
C GLY A 138 -10.40 17.46 -6.39
N ALA A 139 -10.19 16.43 -7.22
CA ALA A 139 -9.62 16.54 -8.56
C ALA A 139 -10.36 15.64 -9.56
N PRO A 140 -11.64 15.91 -9.86
CA PRO A 140 -12.44 15.06 -10.72
C PRO A 140 -11.82 14.91 -12.11
N GLY A 141 -11.82 13.68 -12.64
CA GLY A 141 -11.26 13.35 -13.95
C GLY A 141 -9.74 13.26 -14.01
N ARG A 142 -9.03 13.46 -12.87
CA ARG A 142 -7.58 13.25 -12.80
C ARG A 142 -7.24 11.80 -12.52
N ARG A 143 -6.14 11.34 -13.11
CA ARG A 143 -5.65 9.97 -13.01
C ARG A 143 -4.74 9.83 -11.79
N LEU A 144 -5.10 8.94 -10.89
CA LEU A 144 -4.33 8.59 -9.70
C LEU A 144 -3.76 7.19 -9.86
N GLY A 145 -2.45 7.02 -9.73
CA GLY A 145 -1.81 5.71 -9.66
C GLY A 145 -1.38 5.32 -8.25
N TYR A 146 -1.13 4.04 -8.04
CA TYR A 146 -0.59 3.54 -6.79
C TYR A 146 0.70 2.76 -7.04
N VAL A 147 1.75 3.08 -6.30
CA VAL A 147 3.02 2.34 -6.25
C VAL A 147 3.09 1.64 -4.90
N GLN A 148 2.95 0.32 -4.91
CA GLN A 148 3.15 -0.51 -3.73
C GLN A 148 4.61 -0.84 -3.56
N THR A 149 5.13 -0.60 -2.36
CA THR A 149 6.50 -0.94 -1.98
C THR A 149 6.54 -2.11 -1.01
N GLU A 150 7.73 -2.50 -0.66
CA GLU A 150 8.02 -3.40 0.47
C GLU A 150 7.47 -2.84 1.79
N GLY A 151 7.60 -3.63 2.86
CA GLY A 151 7.10 -3.28 4.20
C GLY A 151 5.71 -3.84 4.51
N GLY A 152 4.96 -4.27 3.49
CA GLY A 152 3.75 -5.08 3.61
C GLY A 152 4.03 -6.57 3.37
N ALA A 153 3.23 -7.44 3.97
CA ALA A 153 3.43 -8.89 3.91
C ALA A 153 2.78 -9.56 2.69
N LEU A 154 1.74 -8.94 2.11
CA LEU A 154 0.97 -9.55 1.02
C LEU A 154 1.44 -9.07 -0.36
N PRO A 155 1.41 -9.94 -1.38
CA PRO A 155 1.56 -9.55 -2.77
C PRO A 155 0.55 -8.48 -3.19
N GLY A 156 0.89 -7.68 -4.20
CA GLY A 156 0.02 -6.61 -4.71
C GLY A 156 -1.35 -7.11 -5.17
N GLY A 157 -1.37 -8.24 -5.84
CA GLY A 157 -2.61 -8.88 -6.29
C GLY A 157 -3.58 -9.29 -5.17
N HIS A 158 -3.11 -9.36 -3.93
CA HIS A 158 -3.93 -9.64 -2.74
C HIS A 158 -4.45 -8.35 -2.06
N SER A 159 -4.14 -7.17 -2.58
CA SER A 159 -4.72 -5.93 -2.11
C SER A 159 -6.15 -5.75 -2.59
N ARG A 160 -7.13 -6.19 -1.78
CA ARG A 160 -8.56 -6.00 -2.07
C ARG A 160 -8.91 -4.53 -2.24
N THR A 161 -8.32 -3.65 -1.43
CA THR A 161 -8.50 -2.21 -1.53
C THR A 161 -8.04 -1.68 -2.90
N ALA A 162 -6.83 -2.03 -3.35
CA ALA A 162 -6.35 -1.59 -4.66
C ALA A 162 -7.22 -2.14 -5.81
N ALA A 163 -7.62 -3.41 -5.74
CA ALA A 163 -8.51 -4.03 -6.73
C ALA A 163 -9.88 -3.33 -6.79
N GLU A 164 -10.50 -3.04 -5.63
CA GLU A 164 -11.77 -2.33 -5.55
C GLU A 164 -11.67 -0.91 -6.10
N LEU A 165 -10.65 -0.15 -5.70
CA LEU A 165 -10.43 1.21 -6.17
C LEU A 165 -10.24 1.26 -7.70
N ARG A 166 -9.56 0.28 -8.29
CA ARG A 166 -9.42 0.15 -9.74
C ARG A 166 -10.76 -0.16 -10.41
N THR A 167 -11.50 -1.11 -9.88
CA THR A 167 -12.83 -1.47 -10.40
C THR A 167 -13.79 -0.27 -10.39
N ARG A 168 -13.66 0.62 -9.40
CA ARG A 168 -14.46 1.84 -9.28
C ARG A 168 -13.87 3.04 -10.04
N GLY A 169 -12.74 2.89 -10.72
CA GLY A 169 -12.06 3.96 -11.45
C GLY A 169 -11.44 5.05 -10.57
N LEU A 170 -11.20 4.74 -9.28
CA LEU A 170 -10.54 5.62 -8.31
C LEU A 170 -9.01 5.48 -8.32
N LEU A 171 -8.52 4.39 -8.89
CA LEU A 171 -7.12 4.17 -9.25
C LEU A 171 -7.03 3.78 -10.72
N ASP A 172 -6.07 4.35 -11.42
CA ASP A 172 -5.78 4.06 -12.82
C ASP A 172 -5.04 2.74 -12.98
N CYS A 173 -3.98 2.56 -12.20
CA CYS A 173 -3.10 1.40 -12.24
C CYS A 173 -2.41 1.20 -10.89
N HIS A 174 -2.00 -0.04 -10.61
CA HIS A 174 -1.28 -0.45 -9.42
C HIS A 174 0.06 -1.07 -9.83
N LEU A 175 1.15 -0.36 -9.61
CA LEU A 175 2.52 -0.86 -9.82
C LEU A 175 3.10 -1.38 -8.50
N THR A 176 3.96 -2.39 -8.59
CA THR A 176 4.75 -2.89 -7.46
C THR A 176 6.23 -2.64 -7.68
N ALA A 177 6.95 -2.19 -6.66
CA ALA A 177 8.36 -1.82 -6.74
C ALA A 177 9.21 -2.58 -5.72
N GLY A 178 10.48 -2.81 -6.04
CA GLY A 178 11.42 -3.54 -5.20
C GLY A 178 11.05 -5.01 -5.06
N ALA A 179 11.06 -5.54 -3.84
CA ALA A 179 10.64 -6.91 -3.54
C ALA A 179 9.10 -7.08 -3.53
N ALA A 180 8.31 -5.99 -3.53
CA ALA A 180 6.88 -6.08 -3.74
C ALA A 180 6.59 -6.53 -5.17
N PHE A 181 5.62 -7.44 -5.35
CA PHE A 181 5.25 -8.02 -6.64
C PHE A 181 3.74 -8.23 -6.75
N GLY A 182 3.27 -8.54 -7.94
CA GLY A 182 1.86 -8.89 -8.18
C GLY A 182 0.96 -7.68 -8.43
N GLY A 183 1.52 -6.54 -8.84
CA GLY A 183 0.77 -5.40 -9.38
C GLY A 183 0.31 -5.62 -10.83
N ASP A 184 -0.15 -4.57 -11.47
CA ASP A 184 -0.45 -4.55 -12.91
C ASP A 184 0.82 -4.42 -13.75
N GLY A 185 1.87 -3.84 -13.15
CA GLY A 185 3.22 -3.75 -13.67
C GLY A 185 4.25 -3.86 -12.56
N GLU A 186 5.42 -4.34 -12.93
CA GLU A 186 6.51 -4.65 -12.02
C GLU A 186 7.67 -3.68 -12.23
N ALA A 187 8.03 -2.92 -11.20
CA ALA A 187 9.20 -2.06 -11.21
C ALA A 187 10.32 -2.64 -10.33
N ILE A 188 11.57 -2.35 -10.69
CA ILE A 188 12.74 -2.74 -9.92
C ILE A 188 12.96 -1.76 -8.77
N THR A 189 12.63 -0.48 -8.98
CA THR A 189 12.89 0.58 -8.01
C THR A 189 11.66 1.47 -7.78
N ILE A 190 11.58 2.08 -6.60
CA ILE A 190 10.55 3.08 -6.30
C ILE A 190 10.62 4.29 -7.25
N PRO A 191 11.81 4.90 -7.50
CA PRO A 191 11.93 5.99 -8.47
C PRO A 191 11.50 5.57 -9.88
N GLY A 192 11.83 4.36 -10.32
CA GLY A 192 11.43 3.83 -11.63
C GLY A 192 9.92 3.71 -11.77
N ALA A 193 9.25 3.12 -10.77
CA ALA A 193 7.79 3.02 -10.74
C ALA A 193 7.10 4.40 -10.77
N LEU A 194 7.56 5.34 -9.95
CA LEU A 194 7.01 6.70 -9.91
C LEU A 194 7.24 7.45 -11.23
N HIS A 195 8.45 7.36 -11.80
CA HIS A 195 8.75 7.99 -13.07
C HIS A 195 7.88 7.41 -14.19
N HIS A 196 7.80 6.09 -14.31
CA HIS A 196 6.96 5.42 -15.30
C HIS A 196 5.47 5.79 -15.14
N GLY A 197 4.93 5.71 -13.93
CA GLY A 197 3.53 6.07 -13.67
C GLY A 197 3.22 7.52 -14.04
N LEU A 198 4.05 8.46 -13.60
CA LEU A 198 3.81 9.89 -13.77
C LEU A 198 4.19 10.41 -15.17
N ARG A 199 5.18 9.83 -15.84
CA ARG A 199 5.63 10.26 -17.18
C ARG A 199 5.24 9.31 -18.30
N GLY A 200 5.34 8.00 -18.08
CA GLY A 200 5.00 6.96 -19.06
C GLY A 200 3.49 6.76 -19.17
N LEU A 201 2.84 6.40 -18.06
CA LEU A 201 1.39 6.18 -18.02
C LEU A 201 0.58 7.49 -17.97
N GLY A 202 1.19 8.60 -17.61
CA GLY A 202 0.53 9.91 -17.60
C GLY A 202 -0.37 10.16 -16.39
N TRP A 203 -0.10 9.55 -15.23
CA TRP A 203 -0.83 9.86 -14.01
C TRP A 203 -0.69 11.34 -13.63
N ASP A 204 -1.75 11.96 -13.15
CA ASP A 204 -1.73 13.32 -12.64
C ASP A 204 -1.15 13.39 -11.23
N ALA A 205 -1.28 12.31 -10.47
CA ALA A 205 -0.69 12.12 -9.14
C ALA A 205 -0.44 10.64 -8.86
N ALA A 206 0.39 10.36 -7.86
CA ALA A 206 0.61 9.00 -7.37
C ALA A 206 0.45 8.92 -5.84
N VAL A 207 0.03 7.74 -5.37
CA VAL A 207 0.19 7.32 -3.98
C VAL A 207 1.33 6.30 -3.95
N CYS A 208 2.23 6.42 -2.98
CA CYS A 208 3.36 5.50 -2.81
C CYS A 208 3.46 5.04 -1.37
N GLY A 209 3.62 3.75 -1.14
CA GLY A 209 3.75 3.20 0.21
C GLY A 209 3.63 1.68 0.27
N PRO A 210 3.80 1.09 1.47
CA PRO A 210 3.78 -0.36 1.64
C PRO A 210 2.41 -0.96 1.32
N GLY A 211 2.43 -2.23 0.92
CA GLY A 211 1.24 -3.05 0.72
C GLY A 211 0.53 -3.41 2.03
N PRO A 212 -0.56 -4.21 1.98
CA PRO A 212 -1.28 -4.67 3.15
C PRO A 212 -0.42 -5.62 4.01
N GLY A 213 -0.77 -5.75 5.30
CA GLY A 213 -0.08 -6.64 6.22
C GLY A 213 1.27 -6.09 6.70
N ILE A 214 1.29 -4.85 7.14
CA ILE A 214 2.52 -4.20 7.64
C ILE A 214 3.14 -4.99 8.78
N VAL A 215 4.43 -5.29 8.65
CA VAL A 215 5.23 -5.88 9.71
C VAL A 215 5.83 -4.78 10.58
N GLY A 216 6.00 -5.04 11.88
CA GLY A 216 6.61 -4.05 12.75
C GLY A 216 6.86 -4.52 14.16
N SER A 217 7.81 -3.87 14.78
CA SER A 217 8.14 -3.98 16.20
C SER A 217 7.71 -2.70 16.95
N SER A 218 7.98 -2.65 18.25
CA SER A 218 7.78 -1.44 19.04
C SER A 218 8.90 -0.40 18.88
N SER A 219 9.95 -0.72 18.12
CA SER A 219 11.09 0.20 17.92
C SER A 219 10.75 1.32 16.94
N ALA A 220 11.47 2.43 17.02
CA ALA A 220 11.28 3.59 16.17
C ALA A 220 11.54 3.29 14.67
N LEU A 221 12.49 2.41 14.38
CA LEU A 221 12.93 2.12 13.01
C LEU A 221 12.48 0.74 12.48
N GLY A 222 12.12 -0.18 13.37
CA GLY A 222 11.83 -1.57 13.01
C GLY A 222 10.38 -1.81 12.61
N HIS A 223 9.86 -1.12 11.60
CA HIS A 223 8.51 -1.32 11.10
C HIS A 223 8.38 -0.95 9.62
N GLY A 224 7.48 -1.61 8.89
CA GLY A 224 7.28 -1.40 7.47
C GLY A 224 6.78 0.00 7.08
N GLY A 225 6.27 0.79 8.03
CA GLY A 225 5.92 2.20 7.81
C GLY A 225 7.14 3.09 7.49
N MET A 226 8.37 2.61 7.72
CA MET A 226 9.60 3.31 7.34
C MET A 226 9.78 3.40 5.82
N TYR A 227 9.18 2.53 5.05
CA TYR A 227 9.19 2.66 3.58
C TYR A 227 8.55 3.96 3.07
N ALA A 228 7.74 4.64 3.90
CA ALA A 228 7.27 5.99 3.57
C ALA A 228 8.43 7.01 3.46
N LEU A 229 9.54 6.82 4.20
CA LEU A 229 10.74 7.63 4.08
C LEU A 229 11.41 7.43 2.71
N ASP A 230 11.56 6.17 2.28
CA ASP A 230 12.15 5.84 1.00
C ASP A 230 11.28 6.35 -0.16
N CYS A 231 9.94 6.20 -0.05
CA CYS A 231 8.98 6.75 -1.01
C CYS A 231 9.08 8.27 -1.11
N ALA A 232 9.19 8.97 0.03
CA ALA A 232 9.30 10.42 0.05
C ALA A 232 10.63 10.90 -0.56
N HIS A 233 11.74 10.25 -0.22
CA HIS A 233 13.04 10.58 -0.84
C HIS A 233 13.04 10.32 -2.35
N ALA A 234 12.45 9.22 -2.81
CA ALA A 234 12.30 8.92 -4.24
C ALA A 234 11.49 10.00 -4.96
N ALA A 235 10.33 10.39 -4.39
CA ALA A 235 9.49 11.45 -4.95
C ALA A 235 10.21 12.80 -5.01
N LEU A 236 10.87 13.20 -3.91
CA LEU A 236 11.63 14.46 -3.82
C LEU A 236 12.80 14.48 -4.82
N ALA A 237 13.53 13.37 -4.96
CA ALA A 237 14.64 13.25 -5.91
C ALA A 237 14.18 13.38 -7.37
N LEU A 238 12.96 12.95 -7.70
CA LEU A 238 12.33 13.13 -9.00
C LEU A 238 11.78 14.56 -9.21
N GLY A 239 11.84 15.42 -8.20
CA GLY A 239 11.27 16.77 -8.24
C GLY A 239 9.75 16.81 -8.13
N CYS A 240 9.15 15.82 -7.46
CA CYS A 240 7.73 15.74 -7.20
C CYS A 240 7.36 16.53 -5.93
N PRO A 241 6.32 17.39 -5.95
CA PRO A 241 5.69 17.86 -4.72
C PRO A 241 5.26 16.66 -3.88
N THR A 242 5.78 16.55 -2.66
CA THR A 242 5.60 15.35 -1.83
C THR A 242 4.66 15.65 -0.66
N VAL A 243 3.61 14.84 -0.50
CA VAL A 243 2.62 14.92 0.57
C VAL A 243 2.77 13.72 1.50
N VAL A 244 3.12 13.94 2.76
CA VAL A 244 3.11 12.89 3.77
C VAL A 244 1.69 12.78 4.34
N VAL A 245 1.07 11.62 4.14
CA VAL A 245 -0.21 11.31 4.76
C VAL A 245 0.06 10.85 6.18
N ALA A 246 -0.33 11.67 7.15
CA ALA A 246 -0.07 11.37 8.54
C ALA A 246 -0.81 10.09 8.98
N ARG A 247 -0.10 9.12 9.54
CA ARG A 247 -0.75 8.06 10.29
C ARG A 247 -1.17 8.63 11.63
N MET A 248 -2.46 8.70 11.86
CA MET A 248 -3.07 9.18 13.09
C MET A 248 -4.08 8.16 13.60
N SER A 249 -4.42 8.19 14.88
CA SER A 249 -5.45 7.33 15.44
C SER A 249 -6.02 7.91 16.71
N SER A 250 -7.33 7.81 16.88
CA SER A 250 -8.06 8.07 18.13
C SER A 250 -8.38 6.75 18.87
N GLY A 251 -8.50 5.64 18.15
CA GLY A 251 -8.93 4.34 18.68
C GLY A 251 -7.83 3.31 18.92
N ASP A 252 -6.56 3.58 18.62
CA ASP A 252 -5.48 2.60 18.84
C ASP A 252 -5.16 2.48 20.36
N GLU A 253 -5.17 1.25 20.87
CA GLU A 253 -4.86 0.99 22.27
C GLU A 253 -3.40 1.32 22.63
N ARG A 254 -2.52 1.24 21.65
CA ARG A 254 -1.08 1.48 21.83
C ARG A 254 -0.79 2.98 21.83
N ALA A 255 -0.38 3.52 22.97
CA ALA A 255 -0.11 4.95 23.15
C ALA A 255 0.76 5.59 22.07
N ARG A 256 1.76 4.84 21.51
CA ARG A 256 2.63 5.32 20.44
C ARG A 256 1.94 5.62 19.12
N HIS A 257 0.69 5.19 18.95
CA HIS A 257 -0.12 5.43 17.76
C HIS A 257 -1.28 6.41 17.99
N ARG A 258 -1.57 6.78 19.24
CA ARG A 258 -2.61 7.76 19.54
C ARG A 258 -2.19 9.17 19.11
N GLY A 259 -3.11 9.95 18.61
CA GLY A 259 -2.80 11.21 17.95
C GLY A 259 -1.91 10.96 16.72
N LEU A 260 -0.82 11.72 16.58
CA LEU A 260 0.17 11.50 15.54
C LEU A 260 1.06 10.29 15.86
N SER A 261 0.96 9.23 15.05
CA SER A 261 1.71 7.99 15.25
C SER A 261 3.23 8.21 15.20
N HIS A 262 3.97 7.43 16.00
CA HIS A 262 5.44 7.40 15.92
C HIS A 262 5.96 7.04 14.52
N HIS A 263 5.22 6.30 13.71
CA HIS A 263 5.58 6.01 12.31
C HIS A 263 5.76 7.30 11.51
N THR A 264 4.79 8.21 11.58
CA THR A 264 4.88 9.50 10.90
C THR A 264 5.95 10.39 11.50
N ARG A 265 6.04 10.43 12.84
CA ARG A 265 7.05 11.23 13.54
C ARG A 265 8.45 10.84 13.08
N THR A 266 8.78 9.54 13.11
CA THR A 266 10.12 9.05 12.71
C THR A 266 10.44 9.36 11.25
N VAL A 267 9.46 9.20 10.34
CA VAL A 267 9.65 9.55 8.93
C VAL A 267 9.98 11.04 8.78
N LEU A 268 9.23 11.92 9.43
CA LEU A 268 9.44 13.37 9.34
C LEU A 268 10.76 13.82 9.96
N GLU A 269 11.18 13.18 11.07
CA GLU A 269 12.48 13.45 11.72
C GLU A 269 13.67 13.12 10.80
N LEU A 270 13.54 12.10 9.98
CA LEU A 270 14.61 11.60 9.14
C LEU A 270 14.57 12.13 7.70
N LEU A 271 13.49 12.80 7.30
CA LEU A 271 13.33 13.30 5.94
C LEU A 271 14.32 14.44 5.65
N LEU A 272 15.11 14.28 4.60
CA LEU A 272 16.22 15.19 4.25
C LEU A 272 15.77 16.51 3.64
N ALA A 273 14.54 16.57 3.12
CA ALA A 273 14.00 17.78 2.49
C ALA A 273 12.54 18.02 2.93
N ALA A 274 12.06 19.24 2.71
CA ALA A 274 10.72 19.64 3.09
C ALA A 274 9.65 18.88 2.30
N ALA A 275 8.59 18.44 2.99
CA ALA A 275 7.38 17.89 2.41
C ALA A 275 6.15 18.58 3.02
N THR A 276 5.01 18.45 2.36
CA THR A 276 3.73 18.86 2.91
C THR A 276 3.17 17.74 3.80
N VAL A 277 2.76 18.06 5.03
CA VAL A 277 2.12 17.11 5.94
C VAL A 277 0.63 17.43 6.02
N ALA A 278 -0.21 16.48 5.61
CA ALA A 278 -1.66 16.66 5.59
C ALA A 278 -2.27 16.25 6.94
N LEU A 279 -3.15 17.09 7.48
CA LEU A 279 -3.86 16.89 8.74
C LEU A 279 -5.37 17.11 8.55
N PRO A 280 -6.24 16.34 9.23
CA PRO A 280 -7.67 16.61 9.24
C PRO A 280 -7.98 17.84 10.09
N ALA A 281 -8.75 18.82 9.55
CA ALA A 281 -9.24 19.96 10.28
C ALA A 281 -10.62 19.68 10.91
N GLY A 282 -10.90 20.31 12.07
CA GLY A 282 -12.22 20.25 12.71
C GLY A 282 -12.50 18.91 13.43
N MET A 283 -11.55 18.02 13.49
CA MET A 283 -11.62 16.84 14.35
C MET A 283 -11.07 17.23 15.72
N ASP A 284 -11.77 16.76 16.79
CA ASP A 284 -11.34 16.98 18.16
C ASP A 284 -10.03 16.22 18.38
N LEU A 285 -8.96 16.90 18.05
CA LEU A 285 -7.62 16.44 18.30
C LEU A 285 -7.39 16.79 19.78
N GLU A 286 -7.76 15.90 20.70
CA GLU A 286 -7.42 16.00 22.14
C GLU A 286 -5.91 16.13 22.37
N SER A 287 -5.21 16.70 21.42
CA SER A 287 -3.79 16.87 21.49
C SER A 287 -3.45 18.32 21.25
N PRO A 288 -3.23 19.07 22.36
CA PRO A 288 -2.35 20.23 22.30
C PRO A 288 -1.02 19.91 21.60
N ASP A 289 -0.76 18.62 21.34
CA ASP A 289 0.43 18.09 20.73
C ASP A 289 0.50 18.26 19.20
N LEU A 290 -0.60 18.49 18.47
CA LEU A 290 -0.48 18.72 17.02
C LEU A 290 -0.04 20.15 16.69
N GLU A 291 -0.58 21.14 17.38
CA GLU A 291 -0.05 22.50 17.29
C GLU A 291 1.35 22.58 17.91
N ARG A 292 1.60 21.86 19.00
CA ARG A 292 2.93 21.73 19.58
C ARG A 292 3.85 20.86 18.72
N ALA A 293 3.39 19.79 18.10
CA ALA A 293 4.20 19.00 17.18
C ALA A 293 4.54 19.80 15.93
N ALA A 294 3.65 20.62 15.41
CA ALA A 294 3.95 21.56 14.34
C ALA A 294 4.89 22.69 14.78
N ALA A 295 4.75 23.18 16.03
CA ALA A 295 5.53 24.29 16.57
C ALA A 295 6.81 23.85 17.32
N ALA A 296 6.82 22.68 17.92
CA ALA A 296 7.90 22.14 18.76
C ALA A 296 8.58 20.92 18.14
N TRP A 297 8.31 20.63 16.86
CA TRP A 297 9.11 19.66 16.16
C TRP A 297 10.58 20.12 16.25
N PRO A 298 11.40 19.46 17.10
CA PRO A 298 12.81 19.76 17.13
C PRO A 298 13.24 19.59 15.68
N ALA A 299 13.85 20.61 15.12
CA ALA A 299 14.29 20.62 13.77
C ALA A 299 14.83 19.25 13.38
N GLY A 300 13.97 18.42 12.79
CA GLY A 300 14.38 17.41 11.88
C GLY A 300 15.27 18.09 10.84
N LEU A 301 15.86 17.36 9.96
CA LEU A 301 16.75 17.90 8.93
C LEU A 301 16.03 18.93 8.02
N ALA A 302 14.69 18.90 7.98
CA ALA A 302 13.88 19.81 7.16
C ALA A 302 12.68 20.37 7.91
N ARG A 303 12.25 21.60 7.55
CA ARG A 303 10.98 22.20 8.00
C ARG A 303 9.88 21.80 7.06
N HIS A 304 8.87 21.07 7.56
CA HIS A 304 7.72 20.62 6.78
C HIS A 304 6.60 21.67 6.77
N ASP A 305 5.82 21.66 5.67
CA ASP A 305 4.63 22.50 5.50
C ASP A 305 3.38 21.74 5.98
N TRP A 306 2.81 22.15 7.09
CA TRP A 306 1.65 21.52 7.72
C TRP A 306 0.36 22.12 7.16
N ARG A 307 -0.51 21.27 6.59
CA ARG A 307 -1.77 21.70 6.00
C ARG A 307 -2.95 20.94 6.57
N ALA A 308 -3.81 21.67 7.30
CA ALA A 308 -5.07 21.13 7.76
C ALA A 308 -6.15 21.28 6.68
N ARG A 309 -6.99 20.25 6.46
CA ARG A 309 -8.11 20.25 5.53
C ARG A 309 -9.36 19.68 6.16
N PRO A 310 -10.54 20.30 5.91
CA PRO A 310 -11.81 19.70 6.26
C PRO A 310 -11.94 18.32 5.63
N VAL A 311 -12.57 17.40 6.33
CA VAL A 311 -12.76 16.01 5.90
C VAL A 311 -14.22 15.62 5.96
N ASP A 312 -14.67 14.84 4.99
CA ASP A 312 -16.03 14.33 4.86
C ASP A 312 -16.06 12.83 5.22
N LEU A 313 -16.11 12.54 6.51
CA LEU A 313 -16.17 11.17 7.02
C LEU A 313 -17.49 10.48 6.66
N ASP A 314 -18.59 11.21 6.72
CA ASP A 314 -19.92 10.67 6.40
C ASP A 314 -20.03 10.32 4.92
N GLY A 315 -19.54 11.19 4.03
CA GLY A 315 -19.47 10.92 2.61
C GLY A 315 -18.55 9.76 2.27
N PHE A 316 -17.43 9.61 2.98
CA PHE A 316 -16.56 8.45 2.81
C PHE A 316 -17.23 7.15 3.31
N ALA A 317 -17.89 7.18 4.46
CA ALA A 317 -18.66 6.03 4.96
C ALA A 317 -19.76 5.62 3.98
N ALA A 318 -20.49 6.59 3.42
CA ALA A 318 -21.56 6.37 2.43
C ALA A 318 -21.03 5.88 1.06
N SER A 319 -19.74 5.98 0.79
CA SER A 319 -19.15 5.55 -0.48
C SER A 319 -19.18 4.03 -0.68
N GLY A 320 -19.33 3.26 0.40
CA GLY A 320 -19.28 1.80 0.39
C GLY A 320 -17.87 1.22 0.17
N LEU A 321 -16.82 2.05 0.21
CA LEU A 321 -15.44 1.57 0.27
C LEU A 321 -15.16 0.96 1.65
N ALA A 322 -14.29 -0.05 1.67
CA ALA A 322 -13.87 -0.66 2.93
C ALA A 322 -13.26 0.40 3.87
N ALA A 323 -13.89 0.63 5.00
CA ALA A 323 -13.50 1.62 6.01
C ALA A 323 -13.23 0.92 7.34
N GLU A 324 -12.27 0.00 7.33
CA GLU A 324 -11.82 -0.75 8.50
C GLU A 324 -10.29 -0.75 8.58
N THR A 325 -9.78 -0.55 9.79
CA THR A 325 -8.35 -0.65 10.10
C THR A 325 -8.13 -1.41 11.40
N MET A 326 -7.44 -2.55 11.35
CA MET A 326 -7.15 -3.38 12.53
C MET A 326 -8.40 -3.69 13.37
N GLY A 327 -9.52 -4.02 12.71
CA GLY A 327 -10.80 -4.33 13.34
C GLY A 327 -11.57 -3.10 13.86
N ARG A 328 -11.16 -1.87 13.53
CA ARG A 328 -11.84 -0.63 13.90
C ARG A 328 -12.42 0.06 12.67
N GLY A 329 -13.69 0.42 12.74
CA GLY A 329 -14.38 1.21 11.73
C GLY A 329 -14.19 2.74 11.92
N ILE A 330 -14.86 3.52 11.06
CA ILE A 330 -14.80 5.01 11.11
C ILE A 330 -15.27 5.54 12.46
N GLY A 331 -16.33 4.96 13.06
CA GLY A 331 -16.85 5.40 14.36
C GLY A 331 -15.90 5.16 15.53
N GLU A 332 -15.01 4.16 15.42
CA GLU A 332 -14.06 3.78 16.47
C GLU A 332 -12.70 4.46 16.29
N ASP A 333 -12.34 4.81 15.05
CA ASP A 333 -11.06 5.47 14.75
C ASP A 333 -11.21 6.54 13.66
N PRO A 334 -12.05 7.58 13.88
CA PRO A 334 -12.31 8.61 12.88
C PRO A 334 -11.05 9.37 12.47
N LEU A 335 -10.09 9.52 13.38
CA LEU A 335 -8.85 10.23 13.12
C LEU A 335 -7.97 9.52 12.09
N PHE A 336 -7.98 8.18 12.06
CA PHE A 336 -7.24 7.40 11.08
C PHE A 336 -7.74 7.66 9.65
N PHE A 337 -9.05 7.61 9.47
CA PHE A 337 -9.68 7.85 8.15
C PHE A 337 -9.62 9.34 7.78
N GLY A 338 -9.86 10.23 8.74
CA GLY A 338 -9.75 11.67 8.54
C GLY A 338 -8.36 12.09 8.03
N ALA A 339 -7.29 11.52 8.57
CA ALA A 339 -5.93 11.78 8.11
C ALA A 339 -5.71 11.30 6.66
N GLY A 340 -6.27 10.15 6.27
CA GLY A 340 -6.25 9.67 4.89
C GLY A 340 -7.01 10.62 3.95
N LEU A 341 -8.21 11.06 4.35
CA LEU A 341 -9.03 12.01 3.58
C LEU A 341 -8.32 13.36 3.38
N ALA A 342 -7.70 13.89 4.44
CA ALA A 342 -6.91 15.11 4.37
C ALA A 342 -5.73 14.97 3.41
N GLY A 343 -5.04 13.80 3.44
CA GLY A 343 -3.97 13.46 2.50
C GLY A 343 -4.44 13.50 1.05
N GLY A 344 -5.57 12.91 0.75
CA GLY A 344 -6.18 12.91 -0.58
C GLY A 344 -6.58 14.30 -1.05
N ALA A 345 -7.15 15.11 -0.16
CA ALA A 345 -7.53 16.50 -0.46
C ALA A 345 -6.31 17.38 -0.80
N VAL A 346 -5.24 17.29 0.01
CA VAL A 346 -3.98 18.03 -0.25
C VAL A 346 -3.31 17.56 -1.54
N LEU A 347 -3.34 16.25 -1.83
CA LEU A 347 -2.82 15.70 -3.07
C LEU A 347 -3.59 16.22 -4.30
N ALA A 348 -4.93 16.30 -4.21
CA ALA A 348 -5.80 16.81 -5.27
C ALA A 348 -5.51 18.29 -5.58
N GLU A 349 -5.35 19.12 -4.55
CA GLU A 349 -4.95 20.52 -4.71
C GLU A 349 -3.60 20.66 -5.40
N ALA A 350 -2.64 19.85 -5.01
CA ALA A 350 -1.31 19.84 -5.63
C ALA A 350 -1.37 19.43 -7.11
N ALA A 351 -2.14 18.39 -7.45
CA ALA A 351 -2.32 17.92 -8.83
C ALA A 351 -3.00 18.98 -9.71
N THR A 352 -4.01 19.66 -9.17
CA THR A 352 -4.73 20.72 -9.90
C THR A 352 -3.83 21.93 -10.19
N ARG A 353 -2.98 22.33 -9.23
CA ARG A 353 -2.02 23.43 -9.38
C ARG A 353 -0.96 23.11 -10.43
N THR A 354 -0.35 21.93 -10.36
CA THR A 354 0.70 21.48 -11.31
C THR A 354 0.18 21.51 -12.74
N ARG A 355 -1.03 21.03 -12.97
CA ARG A 355 -1.64 21.04 -14.31
C ARG A 355 -1.89 22.45 -14.84
N GLY A 356 -2.36 23.36 -13.98
CA GLY A 356 -2.54 24.76 -14.34
C GLY A 356 -1.24 25.43 -14.80
N GLU A 357 -0.11 25.10 -14.15
CA GLU A 357 1.21 25.56 -14.53
C GLU A 357 1.68 24.95 -15.88
N GLU A 358 1.46 23.65 -16.10
CA GLU A 358 1.78 22.97 -17.38
C GLU A 358 0.96 23.60 -18.53
N ASP A 359 -0.33 23.81 -18.35
CA ASP A 359 -1.22 24.41 -19.34
C ASP A 359 -0.83 25.88 -19.64
N ALA A 360 -0.37 26.63 -18.64
CA ALA A 360 0.11 28.01 -18.82
C ALA A 360 1.42 28.07 -19.59
N ILE A 361 2.34 27.09 -19.39
CA ILE A 361 3.60 26.99 -20.14
C ILE A 361 3.33 26.59 -21.60
N ALA A 362 2.41 25.65 -21.83
CA ALA A 362 2.07 25.16 -23.17
C ALA A 362 1.37 26.22 -24.05
N ARG A 363 0.80 27.27 -23.47
CA ARG A 363 0.14 28.39 -24.17
C ARG A 363 1.10 29.56 -24.51
N ARG A 364 2.32 29.53 -24.02
CA ARG A 364 3.40 30.49 -24.32
C ARG A 364 4.31 29.98 -25.41
#